data_4b7774e919bec22952fb19d820f41075
#
_entry.id   4b7774e919bec22952fb19d820f41075
#
_cell.length_a   1.000
_cell.length_b   1.000
_cell.length_c   1.000
_cell.angle_alpha   90.00
_cell.angle_beta   90.00
_cell.angle_gamma   90.00
#
_symmetry.space_group_name_H-M   'P 1'
#
loop_
_entity.id
_entity.type
_entity.pdbx_description
1 polymer ?
#
loop_
_entity_poly.entity_id
_entity_poly.type
_entity_poly.pdbx_seq_one_letter_code
_entity_poly.pdbx_strand_id
1 'polypeptide(L)'
;MRDFNFKAEYKKLLTPEVVAYLTQIHEYKGQQNLFIETKADELSDLLEVAKIQSTEASNCIEGIVTTNERLKKIVREKTIPRNRSEKEIAGYRDVLATIHESHDFIPPKPSIILQLHRDLYKYSGKSIGGSFKNSDNVIAEELPDGQQIVRFEPVPAWETPETIATLCNAFEAAMQDAELDPLLLIPIFILDFLCIHPFNDGNGRMSRLLTLLLLYRSGYIVGKYISIEKLISDTKETYYEALQASSYSWHDGTNDYAPFVTYMLGVLVAAYRDFESRIELLTAKGLSKPDRVREIIKNHLGKITKSEIMAACPDISQVTVQRALAELLKSGEIIKLSGGRYTSYIWNRERE
;
A
#
# COMPACT_ATOMS: atom_id res chain seq x y z
N MET A 1 -24.74 10.97 -16.16
CA MET A 1 -23.37 11.21 -15.61
C MET A 1 -23.47 11.34 -14.11
N ARG A 2 -22.58 10.66 -13.36
CA ARG A 2 -22.55 10.72 -11.88
C ARG A 2 -22.10 12.12 -11.42
N ASP A 3 -22.77 12.65 -10.40
CA ASP A 3 -22.31 13.84 -9.65
C ASP A 3 -21.38 13.39 -8.51
N PHE A 4 -20.17 13.97 -8.43
CA PHE A 4 -19.17 13.68 -7.41
C PHE A 4 -19.19 14.74 -6.32
N ASN A 5 -20.12 14.62 -5.35
CA ASN A 5 -20.29 15.58 -4.27
C ASN A 5 -19.50 15.16 -3.02
N PHE A 6 -18.18 15.39 -3.04
CA PHE A 6 -17.29 15.05 -1.92
C PHE A 6 -17.74 15.66 -0.57
N LYS A 7 -18.26 16.89 -0.56
CA LYS A 7 -18.69 17.54 0.69
C LYS A 7 -19.93 16.88 1.31
N ALA A 8 -20.85 16.40 0.49
CA ALA A 8 -22.02 15.67 0.97
C ALA A 8 -21.63 14.29 1.52
N GLU A 9 -20.75 13.56 0.81
CA GLU A 9 -20.28 12.25 1.24
C GLU A 9 -19.40 12.34 2.50
N TYR A 10 -18.51 13.34 2.57
CA TYR A 10 -17.68 13.61 3.75
C TYR A 10 -18.50 13.70 5.03
N LYS A 11 -19.63 14.45 4.99
CA LYS A 11 -20.49 14.61 6.17
C LYS A 11 -21.10 13.31 6.66
N LYS A 12 -21.44 12.37 5.77
CA LYS A 12 -21.98 11.06 6.12
C LYS A 12 -20.93 10.17 6.81
N LEU A 13 -19.66 10.37 6.52
CA LEU A 13 -18.54 9.58 7.02
C LEU A 13 -18.08 9.97 8.44
N LEU A 14 -18.50 11.10 8.99
CA LEU A 14 -18.08 11.58 10.31
C LEU A 14 -18.74 10.80 11.44
N THR A 15 -18.40 9.53 11.57
CA THR A 15 -18.80 8.67 12.70
C THR A 15 -17.77 8.74 13.84
N PRO A 16 -18.11 8.37 15.08
CA PRO A 16 -17.15 8.32 16.19
C PRO A 16 -15.91 7.47 15.88
N GLU A 17 -16.10 6.36 15.17
CA GLU A 17 -14.99 5.47 14.75
C GLU A 17 -14.04 6.17 13.77
N VAL A 18 -14.59 6.78 12.72
CA VAL A 18 -13.80 7.52 11.73
C VAL A 18 -13.06 8.69 12.37
N VAL A 19 -13.72 9.45 13.27
CA VAL A 19 -13.08 10.53 14.02
C VAL A 19 -11.90 10.02 14.86
N ALA A 20 -12.06 8.85 15.50
CA ALA A 20 -10.96 8.23 16.25
C ALA A 20 -9.76 7.88 15.35
N TYR A 21 -9.99 7.31 14.15
CA TYR A 21 -8.92 7.07 13.17
C TYR A 21 -8.25 8.36 12.71
N LEU A 22 -9.02 9.40 12.36
CA LEU A 22 -8.48 10.69 11.95
C LEU A 22 -7.58 11.28 13.03
N THR A 23 -8.05 11.33 14.28
CA THR A 23 -7.28 11.83 15.41
C THR A 23 -5.95 11.08 15.54
N GLN A 24 -5.97 9.75 15.52
CA GLN A 24 -4.78 8.92 15.65
C GLN A 24 -3.79 9.14 14.49
N ILE A 25 -4.27 9.22 13.23
CA ILE A 25 -3.41 9.43 12.07
C ILE A 25 -2.78 10.83 12.10
N HIS A 26 -3.52 11.86 12.53
CA HIS A 26 -2.97 13.21 12.68
C HIS A 26 -1.89 13.28 13.77
N GLU A 27 -2.08 12.59 14.89
CA GLU A 27 -1.07 12.48 15.94
C GLU A 27 0.21 11.83 15.41
N TYR A 28 0.09 10.71 14.72
CA TYR A 28 1.22 10.04 14.09
C TYR A 28 1.93 10.91 13.03
N LYS A 29 1.15 11.66 12.23
CA LYS A 29 1.74 12.59 11.25
C LYS A 29 2.59 13.66 11.93
N GLY A 30 2.14 14.18 13.07
CA GLY A 30 2.93 15.14 13.86
C GLY A 30 4.25 14.54 14.33
N GLN A 31 4.24 13.33 14.83
CA GLN A 31 5.44 12.59 15.26
C GLN A 31 6.37 12.22 14.10
N GLN A 32 5.82 11.82 12.95
CA GLN A 32 6.56 11.46 11.74
C GLN A 32 7.58 12.52 11.34
N ASN A 33 7.23 13.80 11.38
CA ASN A 33 8.11 14.89 10.97
C ASN A 33 9.35 14.98 11.87
N LEU A 34 9.20 14.76 13.18
CA LEU A 34 10.32 14.74 14.12
C LEU A 34 11.30 13.59 13.83
N PHE A 35 10.79 12.42 13.45
CA PHE A 35 11.63 11.28 13.10
C PHE A 35 12.38 11.49 11.79
N ILE A 36 11.74 12.08 10.79
CA ILE A 36 12.36 12.35 9.47
C ILE A 36 13.54 13.32 9.62
N GLU A 37 13.39 14.36 10.41
CA GLU A 37 14.45 15.35 10.62
C GLU A 37 15.64 14.79 11.43
N THR A 38 15.39 13.87 12.35
CA THR A 38 16.42 13.41 13.30
C THR A 38 17.10 12.11 12.91
N LYS A 39 16.55 11.33 11.95
CA LYS A 39 16.92 9.93 11.67
C LYS A 39 17.05 9.62 10.17
N ALA A 40 17.55 10.54 9.38
CA ALA A 40 17.64 10.43 7.92
C ALA A 40 18.38 9.18 7.43
N ASP A 41 19.50 8.80 8.09
CA ASP A 41 20.32 7.65 7.69
C ASP A 41 19.58 6.32 7.94
N GLU A 42 18.95 6.18 9.10
CA GLU A 42 18.19 4.98 9.48
C GLU A 42 16.94 4.80 8.60
N LEU A 43 16.32 5.91 8.20
CA LEU A 43 15.15 5.90 7.31
C LEU A 43 15.49 5.51 5.86
N SER A 44 16.73 5.68 5.44
CA SER A 44 17.19 5.26 4.10
C SER A 44 17.02 3.76 3.88
N ASP A 45 17.35 2.94 4.87
CA ASP A 45 17.18 1.48 4.78
C ASP A 45 15.71 1.08 4.73
N LEU A 46 14.85 1.73 5.52
CA LEU A 46 13.40 1.50 5.48
C LEU A 46 12.81 1.88 4.12
N LEU A 47 13.22 3.00 3.54
CA LEU A 47 12.79 3.46 2.22
C LEU A 47 13.08 2.41 1.14
N GLU A 48 14.29 1.86 1.11
CA GLU A 48 14.68 0.85 0.12
C GLU A 48 13.89 -0.46 0.27
N VAL A 49 13.62 -0.87 1.50
CA VAL A 49 12.81 -2.06 1.77
C VAL A 49 11.35 -1.83 1.37
N ALA A 50 10.79 -0.68 1.73
CA ALA A 50 9.42 -0.33 1.37
C ALA A 50 9.23 -0.30 -0.15
N LYS A 51 10.16 0.26 -0.93
CA LYS A 51 10.12 0.25 -2.40
C LYS A 51 10.03 -1.18 -2.98
N ILE A 52 10.82 -2.11 -2.44
CA ILE A 52 10.78 -3.51 -2.88
C ILE A 52 9.44 -4.14 -2.52
N GLN A 53 8.99 -3.98 -1.28
CA GLN A 53 7.72 -4.54 -0.80
C GLN A 53 6.51 -3.97 -1.54
N SER A 54 6.47 -2.66 -1.79
CA SER A 54 5.40 -1.99 -2.53
C SER A 54 5.35 -2.48 -3.99
N THR A 55 6.52 -2.59 -4.63
CA THR A 55 6.61 -3.11 -6.00
C THR A 55 6.16 -4.57 -6.07
N GLU A 56 6.58 -5.41 -5.13
CA GLU A 56 6.17 -6.82 -5.05
C GLU A 56 4.67 -6.96 -4.81
N ALA A 57 4.19 -6.38 -3.72
CA ALA A 57 2.84 -6.58 -3.24
C ALA A 57 1.78 -6.08 -4.23
N SER A 58 1.96 -4.88 -4.77
CA SER A 58 1.00 -4.33 -5.74
C SER A 58 0.91 -5.15 -7.02
N ASN A 59 2.02 -5.72 -7.50
CA ASN A 59 2.00 -6.61 -8.67
C ASN A 59 1.46 -8.00 -8.31
N CYS A 60 1.78 -8.54 -7.13
CA CYS A 60 1.30 -9.84 -6.66
C CYS A 60 -0.22 -9.88 -6.49
N ILE A 61 -0.86 -8.78 -6.04
CA ILE A 61 -2.32 -8.65 -5.97
C ILE A 61 -2.97 -8.94 -7.33
N GLU A 62 -2.32 -8.51 -8.43
CA GLU A 62 -2.76 -8.70 -9.82
C GLU A 62 -2.22 -10.02 -10.46
N GLY A 63 -1.63 -10.90 -9.66
CA GLY A 63 -1.06 -12.16 -10.15
C GLY A 63 0.26 -12.01 -10.94
N ILE A 64 0.90 -10.84 -10.91
CA ILE A 64 2.15 -10.57 -11.59
C ILE A 64 3.31 -10.86 -10.63
N VAL A 65 4.05 -11.92 -10.88
CA VAL A 65 5.07 -12.42 -9.96
C VAL A 65 6.42 -12.65 -10.66
N THR A 66 7.49 -12.58 -9.88
CA THR A 66 8.84 -12.99 -10.24
C THR A 66 9.55 -13.60 -9.01
N THR A 67 10.77 -14.10 -9.17
CA THR A 67 11.53 -14.61 -8.01
C THR A 67 12.07 -13.45 -7.16
N ASN A 68 12.21 -13.68 -5.85
CA ASN A 68 12.71 -12.66 -4.92
C ASN A 68 14.10 -12.10 -5.34
N GLU A 69 14.96 -12.94 -5.90
CA GLU A 69 16.27 -12.51 -6.38
C GLU A 69 16.12 -11.54 -7.59
N ARG A 70 15.26 -11.90 -8.55
CA ARG A 70 14.99 -11.05 -9.72
C ARG A 70 14.31 -9.75 -9.34
N LEU A 71 13.33 -9.80 -8.43
CA LEU A 71 12.65 -8.62 -7.89
C LEU A 71 13.67 -7.61 -7.32
N LYS A 72 14.57 -8.07 -6.44
CA LYS A 72 15.61 -7.21 -5.86
C LYS A 72 16.52 -6.60 -6.92
N LYS A 73 16.94 -7.39 -7.92
CA LYS A 73 17.75 -6.87 -9.04
C LYS A 73 16.98 -5.85 -9.88
N ILE A 74 15.71 -6.08 -10.17
CA ILE A 74 14.87 -5.12 -10.91
C ILE A 74 14.70 -3.83 -10.12
N VAL A 75 14.41 -3.90 -8.83
CA VAL A 75 14.09 -2.71 -8.04
C VAL A 75 15.35 -1.92 -7.67
N ARG A 76 16.39 -2.56 -7.16
CA ARG A 76 17.63 -1.89 -6.70
C ARG A 76 18.60 -1.58 -7.84
N GLU A 77 18.88 -2.57 -8.68
CA GLU A 77 19.93 -2.47 -9.73
C GLU A 77 19.37 -2.00 -11.07
N LYS A 78 18.06 -1.83 -11.20
CA LYS A 78 17.34 -1.45 -12.43
C LYS A 78 17.73 -2.35 -13.63
N THR A 79 17.94 -3.65 -13.37
CA THR A 79 18.31 -4.61 -14.41
C THR A 79 17.23 -4.73 -15.49
N ILE A 80 17.63 -5.09 -16.71
CA ILE A 80 16.73 -5.24 -17.86
C ILE A 80 15.71 -6.37 -17.58
N PRO A 81 14.40 -6.10 -17.71
CA PRO A 81 13.36 -7.10 -17.54
C PRO A 81 13.40 -8.15 -18.67
N ARG A 82 13.20 -9.43 -18.32
CA ARG A 82 13.37 -10.58 -19.22
C ARG A 82 12.07 -11.09 -19.81
N ASN A 83 10.97 -10.95 -19.09
CA ASN A 83 9.65 -11.46 -19.47
C ASN A 83 8.55 -10.41 -19.22
N ARG A 84 7.28 -10.76 -19.53
CA ARG A 84 6.14 -9.87 -19.38
C ARG A 84 5.99 -9.38 -17.95
N SER A 85 5.97 -10.29 -16.96
CA SER A 85 5.80 -9.93 -15.54
C SER A 85 6.90 -8.99 -15.06
N GLU A 86 8.17 -9.26 -15.40
CA GLU A 86 9.29 -8.39 -15.03
C GLU A 86 9.19 -6.99 -15.68
N LYS A 87 8.66 -6.89 -16.91
CA LYS A 87 8.42 -5.60 -17.58
C LYS A 87 7.36 -4.77 -16.86
N GLU A 88 6.30 -5.40 -16.42
CA GLU A 88 5.22 -4.75 -15.66
C GLU A 88 5.69 -4.34 -14.26
N ILE A 89 6.49 -5.19 -13.57
CA ILE A 89 7.16 -4.87 -12.31
C ILE A 89 8.11 -3.67 -12.46
N ALA A 90 8.91 -3.63 -13.54
CA ALA A 90 9.83 -2.54 -13.80
C ALA A 90 9.10 -1.21 -14.07
N GLY A 91 7.96 -1.24 -14.77
CA GLY A 91 7.11 -0.07 -14.97
C GLY A 91 6.54 0.46 -13.66
N TYR A 92 6.00 -0.43 -12.82
CA TYR A 92 5.50 -0.06 -11.49
C TYR A 92 6.59 0.58 -10.63
N ARG A 93 7.78 -0.03 -10.53
CA ARG A 93 8.95 0.51 -9.83
C ARG A 93 9.25 1.95 -10.25
N ASP A 94 9.24 2.23 -11.56
CA ASP A 94 9.61 3.55 -12.07
C ASP A 94 8.54 4.60 -11.74
N VAL A 95 7.26 4.26 -11.85
CA VAL A 95 6.17 5.18 -11.45
C VAL A 95 6.20 5.41 -9.95
N LEU A 96 6.41 4.36 -9.13
CA LEU A 96 6.57 4.49 -7.68
C LEU A 96 7.74 5.43 -7.32
N ALA A 97 8.89 5.27 -7.98
CA ALA A 97 10.05 6.15 -7.77
C ALA A 97 9.73 7.61 -8.12
N THR A 98 9.06 7.84 -9.25
CA THR A 98 8.62 9.19 -9.65
C THR A 98 7.69 9.82 -8.60
N ILE A 99 6.74 9.05 -8.06
CA ILE A 99 5.84 9.53 -7.00
C ILE A 99 6.62 9.83 -5.72
N HIS A 100 7.54 8.95 -5.30
CA HIS A 100 8.38 9.17 -4.11
C HIS A 100 9.21 10.45 -4.19
N GLU A 101 9.74 10.75 -5.37
CA GLU A 101 10.67 11.87 -5.57
C GLU A 101 9.96 13.20 -5.89
N SER A 102 8.80 13.14 -6.57
CA SER A 102 8.22 14.34 -7.22
C SER A 102 6.73 14.57 -6.95
N HIS A 103 6.13 13.88 -5.94
CA HIS A 103 4.68 13.95 -5.66
C HIS A 103 4.12 15.37 -5.57
N ASP A 104 4.86 16.35 -5.05
CA ASP A 104 4.42 17.74 -4.93
C ASP A 104 4.09 18.38 -6.28
N PHE A 105 4.75 17.94 -7.34
CA PHE A 105 4.62 18.48 -8.70
C PHE A 105 3.68 17.64 -9.60
N ILE A 106 3.06 16.60 -9.08
CA ILE A 106 2.20 15.66 -9.82
C ILE A 106 0.74 15.87 -9.43
N PRO A 107 -0.02 16.78 -10.10
CA PRO A 107 -1.44 16.97 -9.79
C PRO A 107 -2.29 15.79 -10.29
N PRO A 108 -3.39 15.43 -9.61
CA PRO A 108 -4.29 14.36 -10.03
C PRO A 108 -5.22 14.78 -11.18
N LYS A 109 -4.63 15.12 -12.34
CA LYS A 109 -5.35 15.51 -13.56
C LYS A 109 -5.44 14.35 -14.55
N PRO A 110 -6.46 14.29 -15.40
CA PRO A 110 -6.62 13.21 -16.38
C PRO A 110 -5.38 12.97 -17.23
N SER A 111 -4.74 14.05 -17.74
CA SER A 111 -3.51 13.96 -18.54
C SER A 111 -2.33 13.35 -17.78
N ILE A 112 -2.22 13.65 -16.49
CA ILE A 112 -1.18 13.10 -15.61
C ILE A 112 -1.47 11.64 -15.28
N ILE A 113 -2.72 11.30 -15.00
CA ILE A 113 -3.14 9.89 -14.78
C ILE A 113 -2.82 9.04 -16.02
N LEU A 114 -3.10 9.56 -17.23
CA LEU A 114 -2.72 8.93 -18.50
C LEU A 114 -1.19 8.79 -18.63
N GLN A 115 -0.42 9.81 -18.23
CA GLN A 115 1.04 9.77 -18.26
C GLN A 115 1.60 8.69 -17.32
N LEU A 116 1.14 8.64 -16.08
CA LEU A 116 1.54 7.61 -15.11
C LEU A 116 1.18 6.20 -15.61
N HIS A 117 0.01 6.04 -16.23
CA HIS A 117 -0.39 4.78 -16.84
C HIS A 117 0.49 4.41 -18.05
N ARG A 118 0.91 5.39 -18.87
CA ARG A 118 1.89 5.16 -19.95
C ARG A 118 3.22 4.67 -19.39
N ASP A 119 3.70 5.30 -18.32
CA ASP A 119 4.96 4.94 -17.69
C ASP A 119 4.90 3.57 -17.01
N LEU A 120 3.75 3.18 -16.47
CA LEU A 120 3.51 1.84 -15.93
C LEU A 120 3.72 0.74 -17.01
N TYR A 121 3.40 1.03 -18.26
CA TYR A 121 3.49 0.07 -19.37
C TYR A 121 4.68 0.32 -20.32
N LYS A 122 5.59 1.25 -20.02
CA LYS A 122 6.66 1.66 -20.95
C LYS A 122 7.58 0.52 -21.40
N TYR A 123 7.74 -0.52 -20.59
CA TYR A 123 8.58 -1.68 -20.94
C TYR A 123 7.78 -2.81 -21.62
N SER A 124 6.45 -2.77 -21.59
CA SER A 124 5.62 -3.89 -22.05
C SER A 124 5.55 -4.01 -23.58
N GLY A 125 5.89 -2.95 -24.31
CA GLY A 125 5.72 -2.88 -25.78
C GLY A 125 4.25 -2.85 -26.23
N LYS A 126 3.31 -2.76 -25.28
CA LYS A 126 1.87 -2.69 -25.58
C LYS A 126 1.45 -1.25 -25.79
N SER A 127 0.60 -1.00 -26.78
CA SER A 127 0.01 0.32 -27.05
C SER A 127 -1.10 0.75 -26.08
N ILE A 128 -1.36 -0.06 -25.04
CA ILE A 128 -2.43 0.22 -24.06
C ILE A 128 -2.06 1.28 -23.04
N GLY A 129 -0.78 1.57 -22.84
CA GLY A 129 -0.31 2.55 -21.88
C GLY A 129 -0.66 3.98 -22.30
N GLY A 130 -1.28 4.76 -21.38
CA GLY A 130 -1.57 6.18 -21.59
C GLY A 130 -2.83 6.47 -22.41
N SER A 131 -3.74 5.50 -22.55
CA SER A 131 -5.03 5.68 -23.19
C SER A 131 -6.14 5.14 -22.31
N PHE A 132 -7.28 5.80 -22.29
CA PHE A 132 -8.48 5.24 -21.70
C PHE A 132 -8.94 3.98 -22.44
N LYS A 133 -9.74 3.17 -21.78
CA LYS A 133 -10.33 1.96 -22.39
C LYS A 133 -11.13 2.32 -23.64
N ASN A 134 -11.06 1.46 -24.62
CA ASN A 134 -11.73 1.60 -25.91
C ASN A 134 -12.90 0.62 -26.11
N SER A 135 -13.13 -0.23 -25.14
CA SER A 135 -14.26 -1.17 -25.06
C SER A 135 -14.73 -1.27 -23.61
N ASP A 136 -16.00 -1.59 -23.45
CA ASP A 136 -16.55 -1.81 -22.12
C ASP A 136 -15.87 -3.03 -21.48
N ASN A 137 -15.66 -2.95 -20.20
CA ASN A 137 -15.06 -4.00 -19.38
C ASN A 137 -15.98 -4.33 -18.19
N VAL A 138 -15.78 -5.49 -17.61
CA VAL A 138 -16.48 -5.94 -16.42
C VAL A 138 -15.47 -6.33 -15.35
N ILE A 139 -15.82 -6.13 -14.09
CA ILE A 139 -15.08 -6.68 -12.96
C ILE A 139 -15.77 -7.98 -12.57
N ALA A 140 -15.10 -9.09 -12.86
CA ALA A 140 -15.63 -10.44 -12.61
C ALA A 140 -14.76 -11.17 -11.59
N GLU A 141 -15.37 -12.07 -10.87
CA GLU A 141 -14.72 -13.03 -9.97
C GLU A 141 -14.90 -14.43 -10.53
N GLU A 142 -13.84 -15.21 -10.55
CA GLU A 142 -13.87 -16.62 -10.89
C GLU A 142 -14.09 -17.43 -9.61
N LEU A 143 -15.20 -18.16 -9.59
CA LEU A 143 -15.53 -19.07 -8.49
C LEU A 143 -14.68 -20.35 -8.56
N PRO A 144 -14.59 -21.13 -7.45
CA PRO A 144 -13.83 -22.37 -7.41
C PRO A 144 -14.29 -23.43 -8.43
N ASP A 145 -15.51 -23.34 -8.94
CA ASP A 145 -16.07 -24.18 -9.98
C ASP A 145 -15.79 -23.70 -11.42
N GLY A 146 -15.04 -22.60 -11.58
CA GLY A 146 -14.69 -21.99 -12.86
C GLY A 146 -15.77 -21.09 -13.46
N GLN A 147 -16.88 -20.86 -12.76
CA GLN A 147 -17.90 -19.89 -13.20
C GLN A 147 -17.40 -18.46 -12.93
N GLN A 148 -17.67 -17.56 -13.87
CA GLN A 148 -17.39 -16.13 -13.69
C GLN A 148 -18.69 -15.42 -13.28
N ILE A 149 -18.63 -14.72 -12.16
CA ILE A 149 -19.71 -13.83 -11.69
C ILE A 149 -19.26 -12.39 -11.90
N VAL A 150 -20.07 -11.61 -12.63
CA VAL A 150 -19.85 -10.15 -12.75
C VAL A 150 -20.13 -9.52 -11.38
N ARG A 151 -19.12 -8.90 -10.80
CA ARG A 151 -19.21 -8.20 -9.52
C ARG A 151 -19.58 -6.75 -9.67
N PHE A 152 -19.12 -6.12 -10.74
CA PHE A 152 -19.38 -4.72 -11.03
C PHE A 152 -19.24 -4.45 -12.53
N GLU A 153 -20.10 -3.61 -13.07
CA GLU A 153 -20.03 -3.09 -14.43
C GLU A 153 -19.52 -1.64 -14.38
N PRO A 154 -18.27 -1.36 -14.77
CA PRO A 154 -17.74 0.01 -14.75
C PRO A 154 -18.43 0.95 -15.75
N VAL A 155 -18.11 2.24 -15.66
CA VAL A 155 -18.57 3.26 -16.61
C VAL A 155 -18.25 2.83 -18.06
N PRO A 156 -19.14 3.02 -19.04
CA PRO A 156 -18.87 2.68 -20.44
C PRO A 156 -17.65 3.40 -21.02
N ALA A 157 -16.98 2.78 -21.99
CA ALA A 157 -15.74 3.32 -22.56
C ALA A 157 -15.91 4.72 -23.13
N TRP A 158 -17.01 4.98 -23.80
CA TRP A 158 -17.29 6.29 -24.43
C TRP A 158 -17.49 7.42 -23.40
N GLU A 159 -17.97 7.12 -22.19
CA GLU A 159 -18.23 8.08 -21.12
C GLU A 159 -17.00 8.29 -20.21
N THR A 160 -16.08 7.34 -20.22
CA THR A 160 -14.92 7.31 -19.31
C THR A 160 -14.08 8.59 -19.29
N PRO A 161 -13.71 9.22 -20.43
CA PRO A 161 -12.85 10.42 -20.41
C PRO A 161 -13.50 11.60 -19.68
N GLU A 162 -14.80 11.81 -19.91
CA GLU A 162 -15.53 12.92 -19.28
C GLU A 162 -15.77 12.65 -17.78
N THR A 163 -16.08 11.40 -17.43
CA THR A 163 -16.29 11.01 -16.02
C THR A 163 -15.03 11.17 -15.20
N ILE A 164 -13.86 10.75 -15.72
CA ILE A 164 -12.57 10.98 -15.04
C ILE A 164 -12.25 12.48 -14.92
N ALA A 165 -12.55 13.28 -15.93
CA ALA A 165 -12.33 14.73 -15.85
C ALA A 165 -13.22 15.36 -14.76
N THR A 166 -14.49 14.98 -14.71
CA THR A 166 -15.44 15.44 -13.68
C THR A 166 -15.00 15.03 -12.27
N LEU A 167 -14.58 13.76 -12.09
CA LEU A 167 -14.04 13.28 -10.81
C LEU A 167 -12.81 14.08 -10.36
N CYS A 168 -11.83 14.27 -11.25
CA CYS A 168 -10.61 15.02 -10.91
C CYS A 168 -10.92 16.47 -10.53
N ASN A 169 -11.81 17.15 -11.26
CA ASN A 169 -12.19 18.53 -10.98
C ASN A 169 -12.93 18.65 -9.64
N ALA A 170 -13.88 17.74 -9.37
CA ALA A 170 -14.61 17.71 -8.10
C ALA A 170 -13.68 17.44 -6.92
N PHE A 171 -12.73 16.51 -7.08
CA PHE A 171 -11.71 16.22 -6.06
C PHE A 171 -10.79 17.43 -5.83
N GLU A 172 -10.28 18.08 -6.87
CA GLU A 172 -9.42 19.27 -6.75
C GLU A 172 -10.16 20.39 -6.00
N ALA A 173 -11.44 20.63 -6.32
CA ALA A 173 -12.27 21.60 -5.60
C ALA A 173 -12.46 21.24 -4.11
N ALA A 174 -12.73 19.96 -3.81
CA ALA A 174 -12.86 19.48 -2.44
C ALA A 174 -11.56 19.61 -1.63
N MET A 175 -10.41 19.35 -2.25
CA MET A 175 -9.10 19.48 -1.61
C MET A 175 -8.72 20.94 -1.27
N GLN A 176 -9.37 21.91 -1.87
CA GLN A 176 -9.18 23.33 -1.54
C GLN A 176 -10.08 23.81 -0.39
N ASP A 177 -11.09 23.03 0.01
CA ASP A 177 -11.95 23.33 1.15
C ASP A 177 -11.26 22.92 2.45
N ALA A 178 -10.82 23.91 3.23
CA ALA A 178 -10.09 23.67 4.50
C ALA A 178 -10.92 22.96 5.58
N GLU A 179 -12.25 22.86 5.41
CA GLU A 179 -13.12 22.12 6.32
C GLU A 179 -13.10 20.60 6.07
N LEU A 180 -12.54 20.16 4.92
CA LEU A 180 -12.55 18.77 4.52
C LEU A 180 -11.17 18.12 4.71
N ASP A 181 -11.16 17.00 5.45
CA ASP A 181 -9.92 16.26 5.70
C ASP A 181 -9.54 15.39 4.49
N PRO A 182 -8.32 15.52 3.94
CA PRO A 182 -7.84 14.71 2.84
C PRO A 182 -7.91 13.19 3.09
N LEU A 183 -7.80 12.75 4.34
CA LEU A 183 -7.89 11.33 4.71
C LEU A 183 -9.23 10.68 4.38
N LEU A 184 -10.32 11.47 4.29
CA LEU A 184 -11.62 10.97 3.83
C LEU A 184 -11.79 11.19 2.32
N LEU A 185 -11.30 12.29 1.78
CA LEU A 185 -11.46 12.61 0.35
C LEU A 185 -10.69 11.63 -0.54
N ILE A 186 -9.49 11.22 -0.12
CA ILE A 186 -8.63 10.33 -0.91
C ILE A 186 -9.28 8.96 -1.13
N PRO A 187 -9.76 8.23 -0.12
CA PRO A 187 -10.43 6.94 -0.33
C PRO A 187 -11.72 7.07 -1.17
N ILE A 188 -12.49 8.15 -1.01
CA ILE A 188 -13.65 8.42 -1.88
C ILE A 188 -13.19 8.49 -3.36
N PHE A 189 -12.19 9.30 -3.65
CA PHE A 189 -11.62 9.43 -5.01
C PHE A 189 -11.14 8.09 -5.55
N ILE A 190 -10.45 7.30 -4.75
CA ILE A 190 -9.90 6.00 -5.16
C ILE A 190 -11.02 4.99 -5.44
N LEU A 191 -12.07 4.96 -4.62
CA LEU A 191 -13.24 4.12 -4.91
C LEU A 191 -13.91 4.51 -6.23
N ASP A 192 -14.17 5.81 -6.42
CA ASP A 192 -14.77 6.31 -7.66
C ASP A 192 -13.89 6.01 -8.88
N PHE A 193 -12.57 6.18 -8.76
CA PHE A 193 -11.63 5.79 -9.82
C PHE A 193 -11.73 4.30 -10.16
N LEU A 194 -11.84 3.43 -9.16
CA LEU A 194 -12.00 1.98 -9.35
C LEU A 194 -13.35 1.62 -9.96
N CYS A 195 -14.43 2.32 -9.60
CA CYS A 195 -15.75 2.13 -10.20
C CYS A 195 -15.82 2.64 -11.65
N ILE A 196 -15.13 3.72 -11.99
CA ILE A 196 -15.00 4.17 -13.38
C ILE A 196 -14.18 3.16 -14.19
N HIS A 197 -13.14 2.60 -13.59
CA HIS A 197 -12.23 1.60 -14.18
C HIS A 197 -11.69 2.03 -15.55
N PRO A 198 -10.92 3.14 -15.59
CA PRO A 198 -10.71 3.90 -16.82
C PRO A 198 -9.81 3.21 -17.86
N PHE A 199 -9.11 2.15 -17.51
CA PHE A 199 -8.13 1.49 -18.38
C PHE A 199 -8.57 0.07 -18.77
N ASN A 200 -8.06 -0.44 -19.89
CA ASN A 200 -8.25 -1.85 -20.26
C ASN A 200 -7.50 -2.81 -19.31
N ASP A 201 -6.42 -2.36 -18.69
CA ASP A 201 -5.59 -3.13 -17.74
C ASP A 201 -4.84 -2.16 -16.81
N GLY A 202 -4.47 -2.59 -15.59
CA GLY A 202 -3.66 -1.82 -14.65
C GLY A 202 -4.44 -0.88 -13.73
N ASN A 203 -5.76 -0.92 -13.69
CA ASN A 203 -6.58 -0.05 -12.82
C ASN A 203 -6.25 -0.23 -11.34
N GLY A 204 -6.10 -1.47 -10.87
CA GLY A 204 -5.74 -1.76 -9.48
C GLY A 204 -4.36 -1.22 -9.11
N ARG A 205 -3.35 -1.40 -9.96
CA ARG A 205 -2.00 -0.84 -9.75
C ARG A 205 -2.01 0.68 -9.76
N MET A 206 -2.75 1.27 -10.71
CA MET A 206 -2.90 2.74 -10.77
C MET A 206 -3.63 3.30 -9.56
N SER A 207 -4.68 2.64 -9.05
CA SER A 207 -5.38 3.10 -7.85
C SER A 207 -4.46 3.13 -6.62
N ARG A 208 -3.61 2.10 -6.43
CA ARG A 208 -2.63 2.07 -5.33
C ARG A 208 -1.53 3.12 -5.49
N LEU A 209 -1.02 3.34 -6.70
CA LEU A 209 -0.08 4.43 -6.99
C LEU A 209 -0.69 5.81 -6.76
N LEU A 210 -1.95 6.02 -7.17
CA LEU A 210 -2.70 7.26 -6.92
C LEU A 210 -2.96 7.46 -5.43
N THR A 211 -3.25 6.39 -4.67
CA THR A 211 -3.38 6.46 -3.21
C THR A 211 -2.11 7.04 -2.57
N LEU A 212 -0.94 6.49 -2.91
CA LEU A 212 0.34 7.01 -2.41
C LEU A 212 0.57 8.46 -2.82
N LEU A 213 0.35 8.77 -4.10
CA LEU A 213 0.51 10.13 -4.62
C LEU A 213 -0.32 11.14 -3.83
N LEU A 214 -1.61 10.87 -3.64
CA LEU A 214 -2.54 11.78 -2.98
C LEU A 214 -2.24 11.90 -1.48
N LEU A 215 -1.88 10.81 -0.81
CA LEU A 215 -1.43 10.82 0.58
C LEU A 215 -0.17 11.67 0.76
N TYR A 216 0.85 11.50 -0.10
CA TYR A 216 2.10 12.25 0.01
C TYR A 216 1.89 13.74 -0.24
N ARG A 217 1.09 14.12 -1.24
CA ARG A 217 0.70 15.50 -1.48
C ARG A 217 -0.03 16.15 -0.30
N SER A 218 -0.69 15.34 0.51
CA SER A 218 -1.37 15.78 1.74
C SER A 218 -0.47 15.69 2.99
N GLY A 219 0.81 15.34 2.82
CA GLY A 219 1.83 15.26 3.88
C GLY A 219 1.81 13.95 4.68
N TYR A 220 1.05 12.93 4.26
CA TYR A 220 1.05 11.60 4.88
C TYR A 220 2.03 10.70 4.15
N ILE A 221 3.32 10.81 4.50
CA ILE A 221 4.41 10.15 3.75
C ILE A 221 4.86 8.81 4.34
N VAL A 222 4.12 8.25 5.29
CA VAL A 222 4.44 6.94 5.92
C VAL A 222 4.64 5.83 4.89
N GLY A 223 3.89 5.86 3.78
CA GLY A 223 4.02 4.91 2.67
C GLY A 223 5.39 4.90 1.97
N LYS A 224 6.25 5.91 2.21
CA LYS A 224 7.64 5.89 1.76
C LYS A 224 8.49 4.87 2.53
N TYR A 225 8.15 4.62 3.79
CA TYR A 225 8.93 3.82 4.74
C TYR A 225 8.28 2.48 5.08
N ILE A 226 6.95 2.42 5.00
CA ILE A 226 6.14 1.22 5.22
C ILE A 226 5.28 0.99 4.00
N SER A 227 5.35 -0.20 3.41
CA SER A 227 4.55 -0.52 2.22
C SER A 227 3.06 -0.64 2.55
N ILE A 228 2.28 0.33 2.13
CA ILE A 228 0.81 0.30 2.20
C ILE A 228 0.26 -0.83 1.34
N GLU A 229 0.86 -1.08 0.17
CA GLU A 229 0.48 -2.17 -0.74
C GLU A 229 0.71 -3.55 -0.12
N LYS A 230 1.74 -3.70 0.72
CA LYS A 230 1.98 -4.94 1.46
C LYS A 230 0.89 -5.17 2.50
N LEU A 231 0.48 -4.14 3.24
CA LEU A 231 -0.62 -4.22 4.20
C LEU A 231 -1.94 -4.57 3.50
N ILE A 232 -2.22 -3.97 2.34
CA ILE A 232 -3.38 -4.33 1.50
C ILE A 232 -3.27 -5.78 1.01
N SER A 233 -2.10 -6.22 0.57
CA SER A 233 -1.88 -7.59 0.11
C SER A 233 -2.08 -8.63 1.21
N ASP A 234 -1.66 -8.31 2.43
CA ASP A 234 -1.80 -9.18 3.60
C ASP A 234 -3.26 -9.28 4.09
N THR A 235 -4.09 -8.29 3.76
CA THR A 235 -5.53 -8.22 4.07
C THR A 235 -6.39 -8.19 2.80
N LYS A 236 -5.95 -8.91 1.76
CA LYS A 236 -6.52 -8.86 0.41
C LYS A 236 -8.03 -9.15 0.38
N GLU A 237 -8.48 -10.12 1.14
CA GLU A 237 -9.90 -10.51 1.22
C GLU A 237 -10.73 -9.34 1.77
N THR A 238 -10.35 -8.77 2.91
CA THR A 238 -11.04 -7.62 3.53
C THR A 238 -11.02 -6.39 2.61
N TYR A 239 -9.93 -6.17 1.86
CA TYR A 239 -9.85 -5.11 0.86
C TYR A 239 -10.92 -5.26 -0.21
N TYR A 240 -11.09 -6.45 -0.78
CA TYR A 240 -12.09 -6.68 -1.81
C TYR A 240 -13.51 -6.67 -1.26
N GLU A 241 -13.74 -7.18 -0.05
CA GLU A 241 -15.03 -7.07 0.64
C GLU A 241 -15.43 -5.60 0.85
N ALA A 242 -14.52 -4.76 1.32
CA ALA A 242 -14.76 -3.33 1.50
C ALA A 242 -15.05 -2.60 0.17
N LEU A 243 -14.28 -2.93 -0.89
CA LEU A 243 -14.54 -2.42 -2.24
C LEU A 243 -15.92 -2.82 -2.75
N GLN A 244 -16.29 -4.08 -2.62
CA GLN A 244 -17.59 -4.60 -3.08
C GLN A 244 -18.74 -3.94 -2.32
N ALA A 245 -18.64 -3.87 -0.99
CA ALA A 245 -19.67 -3.23 -0.16
C ALA A 245 -19.87 -1.76 -0.56
N SER A 246 -18.78 -1.03 -0.82
CA SER A 246 -18.85 0.39 -1.16
C SER A 246 -19.17 0.68 -2.62
N SER A 247 -19.04 -0.29 -3.53
CA SER A 247 -19.41 -0.13 -4.94
C SER A 247 -20.87 -0.50 -5.24
N TYR A 248 -21.59 -1.13 -4.30
CA TYR A 248 -23.00 -1.46 -4.47
C TYR A 248 -23.84 -0.18 -4.68
N SER A 249 -24.72 -0.18 -5.70
CA SER A 249 -25.53 0.97 -6.12
C SER A 249 -24.73 2.26 -6.44
N TRP A 250 -23.46 2.09 -6.84
CA TRP A 250 -22.61 3.23 -7.20
C TRP A 250 -23.17 4.05 -8.36
N HIS A 251 -23.74 3.40 -9.39
CA HIS A 251 -24.34 4.06 -10.55
C HIS A 251 -25.57 4.89 -10.20
N ASP A 252 -26.31 4.49 -9.15
CA ASP A 252 -27.49 5.20 -8.67
C ASP A 252 -27.15 6.41 -7.78
N GLY A 253 -25.87 6.57 -7.43
CA GLY A 253 -25.40 7.61 -6.51
C GLY A 253 -25.84 7.39 -5.06
N THR A 254 -26.21 6.16 -4.68
CA THR A 254 -26.70 5.79 -3.35
C THR A 254 -25.78 4.82 -2.61
N ASN A 255 -24.59 4.57 -3.15
CA ASN A 255 -23.57 3.74 -2.52
C ASN A 255 -23.09 4.30 -1.18
N ASP A 256 -22.59 3.42 -0.32
CA ASP A 256 -21.96 3.78 0.95
C ASP A 256 -20.44 3.71 0.86
N TYR A 257 -19.76 4.85 1.04
CA TYR A 257 -18.30 4.91 1.05
C TYR A 257 -17.68 4.39 2.35
N ALA A 258 -18.46 4.29 3.44
CA ALA A 258 -17.92 4.02 4.78
C ALA A 258 -17.10 2.72 4.88
N PRO A 259 -17.50 1.57 4.29
CA PRO A 259 -16.70 0.34 4.39
C PRO A 259 -15.29 0.52 3.84
N PHE A 260 -15.15 1.11 2.64
CA PHE A 260 -13.84 1.29 2.01
C PHE A 260 -13.00 2.38 2.69
N VAL A 261 -13.62 3.49 3.08
CA VAL A 261 -12.94 4.58 3.82
C VAL A 261 -12.42 4.06 5.15
N THR A 262 -13.23 3.37 5.93
CA THR A 262 -12.83 2.81 7.24
C THR A 262 -11.69 1.80 7.08
N TYR A 263 -11.76 0.91 6.07
CA TYR A 263 -10.67 -0.01 5.75
C TYR A 263 -9.36 0.73 5.46
N MET A 264 -9.39 1.75 4.59
CA MET A 264 -8.19 2.51 4.21
C MET A 264 -7.58 3.28 5.39
N LEU A 265 -8.42 3.86 6.26
CA LEU A 265 -7.95 4.48 7.51
C LEU A 265 -7.29 3.46 8.43
N GLY A 266 -7.88 2.27 8.58
CA GLY A 266 -7.27 1.16 9.34
C GLY A 266 -5.90 0.75 8.80
N VAL A 267 -5.74 0.67 7.48
CA VAL A 267 -4.44 0.40 6.83
C VAL A 267 -3.42 1.50 7.15
N LEU A 268 -3.82 2.78 7.12
CA LEU A 268 -2.93 3.89 7.47
C LEU A 268 -2.51 3.85 8.94
N VAL A 269 -3.42 3.56 9.87
CA VAL A 269 -3.08 3.37 11.28
C VAL A 269 -2.09 2.23 11.46
N ALA A 270 -2.31 1.10 10.78
CA ALA A 270 -1.38 -0.03 10.82
C ALA A 270 0.01 0.34 10.27
N ALA A 271 0.06 1.12 9.17
CA ALA A 271 1.31 1.60 8.61
C ALA A 271 2.08 2.51 9.59
N TYR A 272 1.40 3.44 10.25
CA TYR A 272 2.04 4.31 11.23
C TYR A 272 2.53 3.57 12.48
N ARG A 273 1.76 2.59 12.98
CA ARG A 273 2.19 1.73 14.10
C ARG A 273 3.44 0.91 13.75
N ASP A 274 3.49 0.33 12.54
CA ASP A 274 4.69 -0.39 12.08
C ASP A 274 5.88 0.57 11.92
N PHE A 275 5.65 1.79 11.42
CA PHE A 275 6.69 2.81 11.32
C PHE A 275 7.26 3.20 12.69
N GLU A 276 6.42 3.52 13.66
CA GLU A 276 6.82 3.84 15.03
C GLU A 276 7.64 2.70 15.66
N SER A 277 7.13 1.48 15.61
CA SER A 277 7.81 0.28 16.12
C SER A 277 9.21 0.09 15.50
N ARG A 278 9.34 0.29 14.17
CA ARG A 278 10.64 0.18 13.50
C ARG A 278 11.60 1.31 13.89
N ILE A 279 11.10 2.52 14.08
CA ILE A 279 11.92 3.63 14.55
C ILE A 279 12.41 3.40 15.97
N GLU A 280 11.56 2.94 16.88
CA GLU A 280 11.96 2.59 18.25
C GLU A 280 13.10 1.56 18.25
N LEU A 281 13.00 0.52 17.41
CA LEU A 281 14.06 -0.46 17.25
C LEU A 281 15.36 0.11 16.67
N LEU A 282 15.28 1.09 15.77
CA LEU A 282 16.44 1.77 15.20
C LEU A 282 17.05 2.78 16.19
N THR A 283 16.23 3.41 17.03
CA THR A 283 16.65 4.44 17.99
C THR A 283 17.15 3.89 19.31
N ALA A 284 16.95 2.61 19.60
CA ALA A 284 17.58 1.93 20.74
C ALA A 284 19.12 1.99 20.60
N LYS A 285 19.68 3.19 20.84
CA LYS A 285 21.11 3.49 20.69
C LYS A 285 21.92 2.56 21.57
N GLY A 286 22.83 1.80 20.96
CA GLY A 286 23.77 0.93 21.64
C GLY A 286 23.44 -0.56 21.54
N LEU A 287 22.29 -0.96 21.02
CA LEU A 287 21.99 -2.37 20.81
C LEU A 287 22.75 -2.90 19.59
N SER A 288 23.53 -3.96 19.79
CA SER A 288 24.13 -4.70 18.69
C SER A 288 23.03 -5.32 17.80
N LYS A 289 23.39 -5.69 16.55
CA LYS A 289 22.42 -6.39 15.66
C LYS A 289 21.79 -7.62 16.30
N PRO A 290 22.51 -8.48 17.07
CA PRO A 290 21.90 -9.56 17.83
C PRO A 290 20.93 -9.09 18.92
N ASP A 291 21.25 -8.00 19.64
CA ASP A 291 20.37 -7.48 20.69
C ASP A 291 19.06 -6.93 20.11
N ARG A 292 19.09 -6.34 18.92
CA ARG A 292 17.88 -5.90 18.21
C ARG A 292 16.99 -7.09 17.84
N VAL A 293 17.56 -8.20 17.38
CA VAL A 293 16.81 -9.46 17.16
C VAL A 293 16.18 -9.94 18.46
N ARG A 294 16.90 -9.85 19.58
CA ARG A 294 16.41 -10.19 20.91
C ARG A 294 15.20 -9.36 21.30
N GLU A 295 15.27 -8.03 21.18
CA GLU A 295 14.18 -7.12 21.53
C GLU A 295 12.94 -7.33 20.66
N ILE A 296 13.08 -7.61 19.37
CA ILE A 296 11.96 -7.95 18.50
C ILE A 296 11.20 -9.16 19.02
N ILE A 297 11.91 -10.23 19.39
CA ILE A 297 11.27 -11.45 19.87
C ILE A 297 10.64 -11.23 21.25
N LYS A 298 11.32 -10.45 22.09
CA LYS A 298 10.85 -10.11 23.45
C LYS A 298 9.54 -9.32 23.41
N ASN A 299 9.44 -8.34 22.54
CA ASN A 299 8.29 -7.44 22.42
C ASN A 299 7.15 -8.02 21.56
N HIS A 300 7.41 -9.14 20.84
CA HIS A 300 6.39 -9.76 20.00
C HIS A 300 5.37 -10.54 20.85
N LEU A 301 4.08 -10.28 20.57
CA LEU A 301 2.98 -11.02 21.21
C LEU A 301 2.79 -12.38 20.54
N GLY A 302 3.22 -13.46 21.20
CA GLY A 302 3.07 -14.83 20.72
C GLY A 302 4.28 -15.35 19.95
N LYS A 303 4.04 -16.28 19.01
CA LYS A 303 5.10 -16.92 18.22
C LYS A 303 5.52 -16.06 17.03
N ILE A 304 6.82 -15.98 16.77
CA ILE A 304 7.39 -15.28 15.62
C ILE A 304 8.27 -16.21 14.77
N THR A 305 8.21 -16.09 13.46
CA THR A 305 9.03 -16.84 12.52
C THR A 305 10.31 -16.08 12.16
N LYS A 306 11.31 -16.79 11.62
CA LYS A 306 12.54 -16.15 11.11
C LYS A 306 12.22 -15.13 9.99
N SER A 307 11.22 -15.40 9.17
CA SER A 307 10.81 -14.49 8.09
C SER A 307 10.25 -13.17 8.62
N GLU A 308 9.44 -13.24 9.67
CA GLU A 308 8.89 -12.06 10.34
C GLU A 308 9.98 -11.24 11.04
N ILE A 309 10.95 -11.91 11.72
CA ILE A 309 12.12 -11.23 12.29
C ILE A 309 12.92 -10.49 11.21
N MET A 310 13.17 -11.16 10.07
CA MET A 310 13.89 -10.53 8.96
C MET A 310 13.10 -9.37 8.33
N ALA A 311 11.78 -9.45 8.31
CA ALA A 311 10.91 -8.36 7.85
C ALA A 311 10.96 -7.16 8.80
N ALA A 312 11.04 -7.40 10.11
CA ALA A 312 11.17 -6.37 11.14
C ALA A 312 12.59 -5.74 11.19
N CYS A 313 13.63 -6.47 10.77
CA CYS A 313 15.02 -5.99 10.71
C CYS A 313 15.64 -6.18 9.32
N PRO A 314 15.21 -5.43 8.32
CA PRO A 314 15.65 -5.61 6.93
C PRO A 314 17.14 -5.29 6.69
N ASP A 315 17.76 -4.53 7.56
CA ASP A 315 19.19 -4.18 7.59
C ASP A 315 20.08 -5.28 8.19
N ILE A 316 19.47 -6.28 8.85
CA ILE A 316 20.19 -7.40 9.46
C ILE A 316 20.24 -8.59 8.49
N SER A 317 21.46 -9.07 8.21
CA SER A 317 21.61 -10.21 7.32
C SER A 317 20.99 -11.50 7.90
N GLN A 318 20.50 -12.37 7.03
CA GLN A 318 19.94 -13.66 7.44
C GLN A 318 20.91 -14.48 8.33
N VAL A 319 22.21 -14.40 8.05
CA VAL A 319 23.25 -15.08 8.83
C VAL A 319 23.31 -14.53 10.26
N THR A 320 23.22 -13.21 10.41
CA THR A 320 23.21 -12.56 11.73
C THR A 320 21.97 -12.92 12.52
N VAL A 321 20.79 -12.92 11.89
CA VAL A 321 19.54 -13.37 12.52
C VAL A 321 19.65 -14.82 12.98
N GLN A 322 20.21 -15.71 12.16
CA GLN A 322 20.38 -17.12 12.52
C GLN A 322 21.34 -17.31 13.70
N ARG A 323 22.44 -16.53 13.76
CA ARG A 323 23.38 -16.57 14.89
C ARG A 323 22.71 -16.06 16.18
N ALA A 324 22.00 -14.94 16.11
CA ALA A 324 21.26 -14.40 17.26
C ALA A 324 20.24 -15.41 17.80
N LEU A 325 19.43 -16.03 16.90
CA LEU A 325 18.48 -17.07 17.28
C LEU A 325 19.16 -18.27 17.96
N ALA A 326 20.33 -18.69 17.46
CA ALA A 326 21.07 -19.81 18.05
C ALA A 326 21.60 -19.45 19.46
N GLU A 327 22.08 -18.23 19.65
CA GLU A 327 22.53 -17.72 20.96
C GLU A 327 21.37 -17.61 21.95
N LEU A 328 20.24 -17.02 21.55
CA LEU A 328 19.04 -16.90 22.38
C LEU A 328 18.42 -18.25 22.77
N LEU A 329 18.48 -19.25 21.88
CA LEU A 329 18.09 -20.62 22.20
C LEU A 329 19.05 -21.24 23.21
N LYS A 330 20.36 -21.03 23.04
CA LYS A 330 21.39 -21.56 23.95
C LYS A 330 21.30 -20.91 25.34
N SER A 331 21.00 -19.61 25.41
CA SER A 331 20.76 -18.89 26.67
C SER A 331 19.41 -19.25 27.31
N GLY A 332 18.50 -19.88 26.55
CA GLY A 332 17.16 -20.24 27.01
C GLY A 332 16.19 -19.04 27.09
N GLU A 333 16.53 -17.91 26.49
CA GLU A 333 15.67 -16.72 26.44
C GLU A 333 14.49 -16.88 25.48
N ILE A 334 14.64 -17.75 24.50
CA ILE A 334 13.55 -18.11 23.56
C ILE A 334 13.34 -19.63 23.51
N ILE A 335 12.12 -20.03 23.18
CA ILE A 335 11.73 -21.41 22.99
C ILE A 335 11.39 -21.64 21.51
N LYS A 336 11.91 -22.72 20.93
CA LYS A 336 11.58 -23.16 19.58
C LYS A 336 10.34 -24.05 19.61
N LEU A 337 9.26 -23.65 18.93
CA LEU A 337 7.96 -24.34 19.00
C LEU A 337 7.75 -25.43 17.95
N SER A 338 8.50 -25.43 16.84
CA SER A 338 8.36 -26.43 15.78
C SER A 338 9.65 -26.54 14.98
N GLY A 339 9.79 -27.63 14.18
CA GLY A 339 10.93 -27.87 13.30
C GLY A 339 10.58 -27.77 11.82
N GLY A 340 11.60 -27.63 10.97
CA GLY A 340 11.44 -27.59 9.52
C GLY A 340 10.94 -26.24 8.97
N ARG A 341 10.13 -26.28 7.92
CA ARG A 341 9.70 -25.09 7.16
C ARG A 341 8.84 -24.11 7.98
N TYR A 342 8.22 -24.55 9.06
CA TYR A 342 7.32 -23.78 9.93
C TYR A 342 7.93 -23.47 11.29
N THR A 343 9.26 -23.41 11.40
CA THR A 343 9.95 -23.08 12.65
C THR A 343 9.55 -21.70 13.14
N SER A 344 9.04 -21.65 14.38
CA SER A 344 8.69 -20.41 15.08
C SER A 344 9.34 -20.38 16.46
N TYR A 345 9.46 -19.20 17.01
CA TYR A 345 10.11 -18.91 18.29
C TYR A 345 9.15 -18.12 19.16
N ILE A 346 9.27 -18.24 20.47
CA ILE A 346 8.52 -17.45 21.45
C ILE A 346 9.48 -17.02 22.57
N TRP A 347 9.26 -15.84 23.11
CA TRP A 347 10.00 -15.36 24.28
C TRP A 347 9.68 -16.21 25.52
N ASN A 348 10.70 -16.61 26.26
CA ASN A 348 10.57 -17.44 27.46
C ASN A 348 10.32 -16.52 28.67
N ARG A 349 9.06 -16.23 28.97
CA ARG A 349 8.66 -15.37 30.11
C ARG A 349 8.84 -15.99 31.47
N GLU A 350 9.11 -17.30 31.58
CA GLU A 350 9.35 -17.98 32.86
C GLU A 350 10.76 -17.69 33.44
N ARG A 351 11.58 -16.94 32.70
CA ARG A 351 12.94 -16.59 33.08
C ARG A 351 13.12 -15.10 33.45
N GLU A 352 12.07 -14.30 33.35
CA GLU A 352 12.03 -12.94 33.92
C GLU A 352 11.60 -13.01 35.40
#